data_73258a5a83e09aaf68e1c74f4f10a673
#
_entry.id   73258a5a83e09aaf68e1c74f4f10a673
#
_cell.length_a   1.000
_cell.length_b   1.000
_cell.length_c   1.000
_cell.angle_alpha   90.00
_cell.angle_beta   90.00
_cell.angle_gamma   90.00
#
_symmetry.space_group_name_H-M   'P 1'
#
loop_
_entity.id
_entity.type
_entity.pdbx_description
1 polymer ?
#
loop_
_entity_poly.entity_id
_entity_poly.type
_entity_poly.pdbx_seq_one_letter_code
_entity_poly.pdbx_strand_id
1 'polypeptide(L)'
;LGIAEIAEELEMSRPTTHRYASTLVALNYLEQGRGRKYRLGMRAGDPGRAAVASTAVRKLPPELLRELREASGCTASLAVIDGAHIVYVDRAHAARQGRSEVTARLGRGSRLPAAGTALGRAMLAALSEPELRATLADDREQNGKGELVKLIAELDKVRRRGIAVADQVRVSGQVCVAAPILSTSARVLAAVDVAAAKGEHSGRDARERLGSLVRASAERMSAELGFSAQS
;
A
#
# COMPACT_ATOMS: atom_id res chain seq x y z
N LEU A 1 8.24 -5.31 -24.84
CA LEU A 1 9.58 -4.82 -25.22
C LEU A 1 10.30 -5.85 -26.07
N GLY A 2 11.14 -5.42 -27.02
CA GLY A 2 12.09 -6.27 -27.72
C GLY A 2 13.44 -6.36 -27.01
N ILE A 3 14.32 -7.31 -27.43
CA ILE A 3 15.63 -7.49 -26.80
C ILE A 3 16.50 -6.22 -26.81
N ALA A 4 16.41 -5.42 -27.88
CA ALA A 4 17.21 -4.20 -27.98
C ALA A 4 16.76 -3.15 -26.94
N GLU A 5 15.44 -2.97 -26.80
CA GLU A 5 14.85 -2.05 -25.83
C GLU A 5 15.16 -2.48 -24.39
N ILE A 6 15.08 -3.78 -24.09
CA ILE A 6 15.42 -4.32 -22.75
C ILE A 6 16.91 -4.17 -22.46
N ALA A 7 17.79 -4.39 -23.46
CA ALA A 7 19.22 -4.27 -23.31
C ALA A 7 19.64 -2.82 -23.00
N GLU A 8 19.01 -1.85 -23.67
CA GLU A 8 19.20 -0.43 -23.46
C GLU A 8 18.75 0.00 -22.07
N GLU A 9 17.53 -0.39 -21.66
CA GLU A 9 16.95 -0.05 -20.35
C GLU A 9 17.75 -0.61 -19.16
N LEU A 10 18.35 -1.80 -19.34
CA LEU A 10 19.17 -2.45 -18.33
C LEU A 10 20.66 -2.18 -18.44
N GLU A 11 21.10 -1.34 -19.38
CA GLU A 11 22.51 -1.07 -19.68
C GLU A 11 23.35 -2.35 -19.88
N MET A 12 22.75 -3.35 -20.55
CA MET A 12 23.35 -4.68 -20.76
C MET A 12 23.65 -4.96 -22.23
N SER A 13 24.62 -5.84 -22.49
CA SER A 13 24.87 -6.30 -23.85
C SER A 13 23.68 -7.13 -24.39
N ARG A 14 23.34 -6.97 -25.68
CA ARG A 14 22.25 -7.76 -26.31
C ARG A 14 22.40 -9.27 -26.16
N PRO A 15 23.60 -9.89 -26.31
CA PRO A 15 23.76 -11.33 -26.08
C PRO A 15 23.45 -11.75 -24.64
N THR A 16 23.86 -10.94 -23.65
CA THR A 16 23.59 -11.19 -22.23
C THR A 16 22.11 -11.07 -21.95
N THR A 17 21.46 -10.01 -22.42
CA THR A 17 20.01 -9.80 -22.28
C THR A 17 19.22 -10.94 -22.92
N HIS A 18 19.61 -11.40 -24.12
CA HIS A 18 18.96 -12.54 -24.77
C HIS A 18 19.07 -13.82 -23.94
N ARG A 19 20.23 -14.11 -23.36
CA ARG A 19 20.42 -15.28 -22.50
C ARG A 19 19.51 -15.24 -21.27
N TYR A 20 19.43 -14.10 -20.57
CA TYR A 20 18.52 -13.94 -19.43
C TYR A 20 17.04 -14.04 -19.85
N ALA A 21 16.65 -13.35 -20.93
CA ALA A 21 15.28 -13.42 -21.43
C ALA A 21 14.88 -14.85 -21.82
N SER A 22 15.77 -15.60 -22.50
CA SER A 22 15.52 -16.99 -22.85
C SER A 22 15.35 -17.89 -21.62
N THR A 23 16.18 -17.70 -20.59
CA THR A 23 16.03 -18.42 -19.31
C THR A 23 14.70 -18.07 -18.64
N LEU A 24 14.32 -16.82 -18.60
CA LEU A 24 13.04 -16.38 -18.00
C LEU A 24 11.83 -16.90 -18.79
N VAL A 25 11.95 -17.05 -20.12
CA VAL A 25 10.92 -17.69 -20.96
C VAL A 25 10.82 -19.17 -20.63
N ALA A 26 11.97 -19.90 -20.56
CA ALA A 26 11.99 -21.31 -20.20
C ALA A 26 11.40 -21.57 -18.80
N LEU A 27 11.54 -20.61 -17.88
CA LEU A 27 10.96 -20.66 -16.53
C LEU A 27 9.51 -20.11 -16.46
N ASN A 28 8.90 -19.70 -17.58
CA ASN A 28 7.57 -19.09 -17.67
C ASN A 28 7.40 -17.75 -16.90
N TYR A 29 8.49 -17.05 -16.59
CA TYR A 29 8.46 -15.69 -16.06
C TYR A 29 8.26 -14.65 -17.16
N LEU A 30 8.70 -14.94 -18.38
CA LEU A 30 8.44 -14.18 -19.58
C LEU A 30 7.75 -15.06 -20.63
N GLU A 31 7.03 -14.42 -21.53
CA GLU A 31 6.50 -15.02 -22.74
C GLU A 31 6.99 -14.22 -23.93
N GLN A 32 7.41 -14.91 -25.01
CA GLN A 32 7.76 -14.25 -26.26
C GLN A 32 6.55 -14.30 -27.21
N GLY A 33 6.04 -13.12 -27.52
CA GLY A 33 4.91 -12.92 -28.43
C GLY A 33 5.34 -12.71 -29.88
N ARG A 34 4.37 -12.37 -30.72
CA ARG A 34 4.60 -12.03 -32.14
C ARG A 34 5.58 -10.85 -32.25
N GLY A 35 6.45 -10.88 -33.26
CA GLY A 35 7.45 -9.82 -33.47
C GLY A 35 8.64 -9.86 -32.50
N ARG A 36 8.90 -11.02 -31.87
CA ARG A 36 10.01 -11.22 -30.89
C ARG A 36 9.95 -10.25 -29.69
N LYS A 37 8.75 -9.77 -29.35
CA LYS A 37 8.53 -8.95 -28.16
C LYS A 37 8.28 -9.84 -26.95
N TYR A 38 8.80 -9.42 -25.80
CA TYR A 38 8.64 -10.10 -24.51
C TYR A 38 7.55 -9.41 -23.69
N ARG A 39 6.80 -10.20 -22.95
CA ARG A 39 5.83 -9.76 -21.95
C ARG A 39 5.98 -10.61 -20.68
N LEU A 40 5.43 -10.15 -19.56
CA LEU A 40 5.42 -10.94 -18.34
C LEU A 40 4.58 -12.21 -18.53
N GLY A 41 5.14 -13.35 -18.16
CA GLY A 41 4.45 -14.62 -18.04
C GLY A 41 3.71 -14.72 -16.71
N MET A 42 2.79 -15.69 -16.59
CA MET A 42 1.95 -15.85 -15.39
C MET A 42 2.77 -16.08 -14.11
N ARG A 43 3.92 -16.75 -14.18
CA ARG A 43 4.78 -16.99 -13.02
C ARG A 43 5.49 -15.76 -12.50
N ALA A 44 5.53 -14.66 -13.25
CA ALA A 44 6.08 -13.40 -12.77
C ALA A 44 5.33 -12.84 -11.54
N GLY A 45 4.08 -13.26 -11.32
CA GLY A 45 3.31 -12.92 -10.12
C GLY A 45 3.63 -13.78 -8.88
N ASP A 46 4.34 -14.92 -9.03
CA ASP A 46 4.58 -15.86 -7.92
C ASP A 46 5.43 -15.28 -6.79
N PRO A 47 6.57 -14.59 -7.05
CA PRO A 47 7.35 -13.95 -6.01
C PRO A 47 6.55 -12.92 -5.22
N GLY A 48 5.74 -12.10 -5.88
CA GLY A 48 4.89 -11.11 -5.23
C GLY A 48 3.83 -11.75 -4.33
N ARG A 49 3.18 -12.83 -4.80
CA ARG A 49 2.24 -13.61 -3.98
C ARG A 49 2.94 -14.25 -2.77
N ALA A 50 4.13 -14.80 -2.96
CA ALA A 50 4.92 -15.40 -1.88
C ALA A 50 5.35 -14.34 -0.85
N ALA A 51 5.79 -13.17 -1.29
CA ALA A 51 6.15 -12.06 -0.42
C ALA A 51 4.97 -11.60 0.44
N VAL A 52 3.81 -11.36 -0.17
CA VAL A 52 2.56 -11.03 0.56
C VAL A 52 2.16 -12.18 1.48
N ALA A 53 2.33 -13.43 1.04
CA ALA A 53 2.01 -14.62 1.81
C ALA A 53 2.87 -14.79 3.07
N SER A 54 4.07 -14.25 3.09
CA SER A 54 4.99 -14.30 4.23
C SER A 54 4.68 -13.25 5.30
N THR A 55 3.80 -12.29 5.02
CA THR A 55 3.44 -11.25 5.98
C THR A 55 2.52 -11.78 7.09
N ALA A 56 2.69 -11.27 8.31
CA ALA A 56 1.84 -11.64 9.45
C ALA A 56 0.34 -11.36 9.18
N VAL A 57 0.05 -10.32 8.41
CA VAL A 57 -1.32 -9.89 8.06
C VAL A 57 -2.12 -10.90 7.21
N ARG A 58 -1.45 -11.89 6.62
CA ARG A 58 -2.14 -12.99 5.94
C ARG A 58 -3.00 -13.84 6.88
N LYS A 59 -2.70 -13.85 8.16
CA LYS A 59 -3.48 -14.57 9.18
C LYS A 59 -4.80 -13.88 9.48
N LEU A 60 -4.98 -12.64 9.05
CA LEU A 60 -6.22 -11.91 9.26
C LEU A 60 -7.36 -12.55 8.45
N PRO A 61 -8.51 -12.80 9.10
CA PRO A 61 -9.71 -13.22 8.39
C PRO A 61 -10.11 -12.18 7.34
N PRO A 62 -10.33 -12.59 6.07
CA PRO A 62 -10.71 -11.65 5.01
C PRO A 62 -12.07 -10.99 5.27
N GLU A 63 -12.85 -11.56 6.18
CA GLU A 63 -14.14 -11.03 6.66
C GLU A 63 -14.00 -9.66 7.29
N LEU A 64 -12.94 -9.41 8.07
CA LEU A 64 -12.70 -8.13 8.75
C LEU A 64 -12.60 -6.95 7.76
N LEU A 65 -11.97 -7.17 6.61
CA LEU A 65 -11.89 -6.13 5.59
C LEU A 65 -13.22 -5.92 4.87
N ARG A 66 -14.01 -7.00 4.66
CA ARG A 66 -15.35 -6.92 4.09
C ARG A 66 -16.32 -6.21 5.02
N GLU A 67 -16.29 -6.51 6.32
CA GLU A 67 -17.11 -5.83 7.34
C GLU A 67 -16.83 -4.32 7.36
N LEU A 68 -15.55 -3.91 7.31
CA LEU A 68 -15.20 -2.49 7.23
C LEU A 68 -15.75 -1.84 5.96
N ARG A 69 -15.66 -2.52 4.80
CA ARG A 69 -16.25 -2.06 3.54
C ARG A 69 -17.76 -1.88 3.68
N GLU A 70 -18.46 -2.84 4.30
CA GLU A 70 -19.92 -2.81 4.47
C GLU A 70 -20.34 -1.69 5.43
N ALA A 71 -19.69 -1.58 6.58
CA ALA A 71 -19.99 -0.57 7.59
C ALA A 71 -19.70 0.86 7.09
N SER A 72 -18.66 1.05 6.28
CA SER A 72 -18.29 2.36 5.74
C SER A 72 -19.03 2.72 4.46
N GLY A 73 -19.48 1.73 3.67
CA GLY A 73 -19.96 1.92 2.31
C GLY A 73 -18.85 2.27 1.30
N CYS A 74 -17.59 2.24 1.72
CA CYS A 74 -16.43 2.68 0.97
C CYS A 74 -15.53 1.50 0.60
N THR A 75 -14.63 1.68 -0.38
CA THR A 75 -13.57 0.70 -0.64
C THR A 75 -12.63 0.63 0.55
N ALA A 76 -12.47 -0.55 1.14
CA ALA A 76 -11.51 -0.83 2.20
C ALA A 76 -10.25 -1.49 1.64
N SER A 77 -9.06 -1.11 2.14
CA SER A 77 -7.80 -1.69 1.68
C SER A 77 -6.89 -1.99 2.86
N LEU A 78 -6.06 -3.02 2.70
CA LEU A 78 -5.02 -3.44 3.62
C LEU A 78 -3.68 -3.34 2.92
N ALA A 79 -2.68 -2.72 3.56
CA ALA A 79 -1.35 -2.59 3.00
C ALA A 79 -0.27 -2.78 4.07
N VAL A 80 0.92 -3.19 3.64
CA VAL A 80 2.15 -3.26 4.44
C VAL A 80 3.14 -2.21 3.95
N ILE A 81 4.12 -1.87 4.79
CA ILE A 81 5.21 -0.98 4.43
C ILE A 81 6.39 -1.80 3.89
N ASP A 82 7.02 -1.31 2.83
CA ASP A 82 8.21 -1.89 2.22
C ASP A 82 9.14 -0.75 1.77
N GLY A 83 10.13 -0.44 2.59
CA GLY A 83 10.95 0.76 2.45
C GLY A 83 10.08 2.01 2.45
N ALA A 84 10.36 2.96 1.56
CA ALA A 84 9.60 4.19 1.40
C ALA A 84 8.22 4.02 0.73
N HIS A 85 7.77 2.77 0.48
CA HIS A 85 6.52 2.47 -0.23
C HIS A 85 5.56 1.66 0.63
N ILE A 86 4.28 1.75 0.29
CA ILE A 86 3.28 0.77 0.71
C ILE A 86 3.07 -0.27 -0.39
N VAL A 87 2.71 -1.49 0.01
CA VAL A 87 2.28 -2.56 -0.90
C VAL A 87 0.89 -3.01 -0.48
N TYR A 88 -0.07 -2.93 -1.41
CA TYR A 88 -1.43 -3.42 -1.16
C TYR A 88 -1.45 -4.94 -1.02
N VAL A 89 -1.93 -5.41 0.12
CA VAL A 89 -2.09 -6.85 0.44
C VAL A 89 -3.48 -7.34 0.03
N ASP A 90 -4.52 -6.56 0.34
CA ASP A 90 -5.90 -6.87 -0.01
C ASP A 90 -6.74 -5.62 -0.21
N ARG A 91 -7.86 -5.77 -0.96
CA ARG A 91 -8.83 -4.70 -1.20
C ARG A 91 -10.24 -5.26 -1.36
N ALA A 92 -11.16 -4.69 -0.60
CA ALA A 92 -12.60 -4.95 -0.69
C ALA A 92 -13.28 -3.73 -1.35
N HIS A 93 -13.64 -3.85 -2.62
CA HIS A 93 -14.22 -2.75 -3.38
C HIS A 93 -15.66 -2.47 -2.99
N ALA A 94 -16.04 -1.19 -2.86
CA ALA A 94 -17.42 -0.76 -2.69
C ALA A 94 -18.23 -1.03 -3.98
N ALA A 95 -19.49 -1.45 -3.82
CA ALA A 95 -20.35 -1.82 -4.96
C ALA A 95 -20.76 -0.62 -5.83
N ARG A 96 -20.81 0.60 -5.29
CA ARG A 96 -21.35 1.82 -5.92
C ARG A 96 -20.36 2.97 -6.13
N GLN A 97 -19.09 2.83 -5.75
CA GLN A 97 -18.12 3.88 -6.02
C GLN A 97 -17.75 3.87 -7.50
N GLY A 98 -17.96 5.01 -8.17
CA GLY A 98 -17.43 5.25 -9.50
C GLY A 98 -15.91 4.98 -9.47
N ARG A 99 -15.47 3.95 -10.17
CA ARG A 99 -14.04 3.62 -10.28
C ARG A 99 -13.39 4.71 -11.11
N SER A 100 -12.57 5.58 -10.51
CA SER A 100 -11.64 6.34 -11.32
C SER A 100 -10.68 5.33 -11.99
N GLU A 101 -10.22 5.63 -13.20
CA GLU A 101 -9.27 4.74 -13.91
C GLU A 101 -8.03 4.40 -13.06
N VAL A 102 -7.61 5.32 -12.20
CA VAL A 102 -6.47 5.13 -11.30
C VAL A 102 -6.78 4.11 -10.20
N THR A 103 -7.97 4.20 -9.58
CA THR A 103 -8.39 3.23 -8.55
C THR A 103 -8.68 1.85 -9.11
N ALA A 104 -9.12 1.76 -10.36
CA ALA A 104 -9.36 0.49 -11.04
C ALA A 104 -8.04 -0.27 -11.31
N ARG A 105 -6.91 0.44 -11.44
CA ARG A 105 -5.59 -0.15 -11.66
C ARG A 105 -4.87 -0.57 -10.39
N LEU A 106 -5.30 -0.07 -9.23
CA LEU A 106 -4.71 -0.44 -7.95
C LEU A 106 -5.28 -1.77 -7.47
N GLY A 107 -4.44 -2.77 -7.38
CA GLY A 107 -4.78 -4.12 -6.91
C GLY A 107 -3.76 -4.63 -5.89
N ARG A 108 -3.88 -5.90 -5.52
CA ARG A 108 -2.88 -6.59 -4.69
C ARG A 108 -1.51 -6.51 -5.36
N GLY A 109 -0.47 -6.19 -4.59
CA GLY A 109 0.89 -6.00 -5.06
C GLY A 109 1.18 -4.61 -5.64
N SER A 110 0.18 -3.73 -5.82
CA SER A 110 0.44 -2.35 -6.24
C SER A 110 1.24 -1.60 -5.18
N ARG A 111 2.21 -0.81 -5.63
CA ARG A 111 3.11 0.00 -4.78
C ARG A 111 2.82 1.48 -4.95
N LEU A 112 2.80 2.21 -3.84
CA LEU A 112 2.68 3.67 -3.82
C LEU A 112 3.66 4.26 -2.78
N PRO A 113 4.16 5.50 -2.97
CA PRO A 113 4.97 6.18 -1.95
C PRO A 113 4.22 6.30 -0.62
N ALA A 114 4.83 5.85 0.48
CA ALA A 114 4.19 5.82 1.80
C ALA A 114 3.79 7.22 2.28
N ALA A 115 4.69 8.21 2.14
CA ALA A 115 4.45 9.60 2.55
C ALA A 115 3.23 10.25 1.86
N GLY A 116 2.89 9.78 0.65
CA GLY A 116 1.78 10.30 -0.16
C GLY A 116 0.41 9.67 0.12
N THR A 117 0.32 8.65 0.98
CA THR A 117 -0.94 7.91 1.22
C THR A 117 -1.36 7.93 2.69
N ALA A 118 -2.68 7.80 2.96
CA ALA A 118 -3.16 7.66 4.33
C ALA A 118 -2.61 6.40 5.00
N LEU A 119 -2.62 5.25 4.29
CA LEU A 119 -2.04 3.98 4.74
C LEU A 119 -0.58 4.14 5.15
N GLY A 120 0.24 4.74 4.29
CA GLY A 120 1.65 4.95 4.58
C GLY A 120 1.87 5.90 5.76
N ARG A 121 1.15 7.02 5.83
CA ARG A 121 1.24 7.96 6.96
C ARG A 121 0.82 7.31 8.28
N ALA A 122 -0.20 6.44 8.29
CA ALA A 122 -0.59 5.68 9.48
C ALA A 122 0.53 4.76 9.94
N MET A 123 1.19 4.05 9.03
CA MET A 123 2.33 3.18 9.35
C MET A 123 3.58 3.96 9.76
N LEU A 124 3.95 4.98 8.98
CA LEU A 124 5.12 5.84 9.29
C LEU A 124 5.00 6.52 10.66
N ALA A 125 3.79 6.96 11.05
CA ALA A 125 3.54 7.54 12.34
C ALA A 125 3.72 6.56 13.50
N ALA A 126 3.56 5.26 13.26
CA ALA A 126 3.72 4.22 14.28
C ALA A 126 5.15 3.67 14.37
N LEU A 127 6.06 4.06 13.47
CA LEU A 127 7.49 3.73 13.54
C LEU A 127 8.18 4.54 14.64
N SER A 128 9.21 3.94 15.25
CA SER A 128 10.18 4.67 16.06
C SER A 128 10.97 5.68 15.20
N GLU A 129 11.55 6.69 15.83
CA GLU A 129 12.32 7.70 15.09
C GLU A 129 13.49 7.12 14.26
N PRO A 130 14.30 6.15 14.79
CA PRO A 130 15.34 5.50 14.00
C PRO A 130 14.78 4.74 12.79
N GLU A 131 13.68 3.98 12.97
CA GLU A 131 13.03 3.24 11.88
C GLU A 131 12.45 4.18 10.82
N LEU A 132 11.81 5.27 11.25
CA LEU A 132 11.29 6.28 10.34
C LEU A 132 12.39 6.92 9.50
N ARG A 133 13.51 7.27 10.13
CA ARG A 133 14.68 7.82 9.41
C ARG A 133 15.27 6.85 8.41
N ALA A 134 15.40 5.58 8.78
CA ALA A 134 15.87 4.53 7.89
C ALA A 134 14.91 4.30 6.72
N THR A 135 13.60 4.24 7.00
CA THR A 135 12.55 4.04 5.98
C THR A 135 12.51 5.18 4.95
N LEU A 136 12.77 6.41 5.38
CA LEU A 136 12.72 7.61 4.52
C LEU A 136 14.10 8.04 3.99
N ALA A 137 15.17 7.24 4.20
CA ALA A 137 16.51 7.61 3.76
C ALA A 137 16.57 7.86 2.24
N ASP A 138 16.01 6.93 1.46
CA ASP A 138 15.98 7.03 -0.01
C ASP A 138 15.06 8.15 -0.50
N ASP A 139 13.97 8.44 0.24
CA ASP A 139 13.01 9.49 -0.09
C ASP A 139 13.58 10.91 0.15
N ARG A 140 14.56 11.03 1.06
CA ARG A 140 15.25 12.30 1.36
C ARG A 140 16.08 12.81 0.19
N GLU A 141 16.67 11.93 -0.59
CA GLU A 141 17.46 12.29 -1.76
C GLU A 141 16.56 12.81 -2.89
N GLN A 142 15.32 12.33 -2.96
CA GLN A 142 14.38 12.69 -4.02
C GLN A 142 13.50 13.91 -3.72
N ASN A 143 13.10 14.16 -2.46
CA ASN A 143 12.07 15.15 -2.10
C ASN A 143 12.58 16.38 -1.32
N GLY A 144 13.85 16.43 -0.92
CA GLY A 144 14.47 17.58 -0.22
C GLY A 144 14.06 17.74 1.25
N LYS A 145 14.85 18.55 1.99
CA LYS A 145 14.71 18.70 3.46
C LYS A 145 13.38 19.34 3.89
N GLY A 146 12.82 20.24 3.09
CA GLY A 146 11.57 20.97 3.45
C GLY A 146 10.33 20.09 3.46
N GLU A 147 10.24 19.14 2.55
CA GLU A 147 9.11 18.18 2.49
C GLU A 147 9.14 17.22 3.68
N LEU A 148 10.33 16.81 4.11
CA LEU A 148 10.50 15.93 5.27
C LEU A 148 10.01 16.59 6.57
N VAL A 149 10.32 17.88 6.79
CA VAL A 149 9.86 18.61 7.98
C VAL A 149 8.32 18.67 8.01
N LYS A 150 7.70 18.96 6.88
CA LYS A 150 6.23 18.96 6.76
C LYS A 150 5.64 17.58 7.04
N LEU A 151 6.26 16.52 6.50
CA LEU A 151 5.83 15.15 6.73
C LEU A 151 5.90 14.80 8.22
N ILE A 152 7.00 15.08 8.91
CA ILE A 152 7.15 14.81 10.35
C ILE A 152 6.05 15.51 11.15
N ALA A 153 5.76 16.78 10.88
CA ALA A 153 4.68 17.51 11.54
C ALA A 153 3.30 16.89 11.31
N GLU A 154 3.06 16.34 10.10
CA GLU A 154 1.82 15.61 9.82
C GLU A 154 1.78 14.27 10.56
N LEU A 155 2.89 13.51 10.60
CA LEU A 155 2.97 12.25 11.33
C LEU A 155 2.73 12.44 12.84
N ASP A 156 3.18 13.55 13.44
CA ASP A 156 2.88 13.85 14.84
C ASP A 156 1.38 14.08 15.09
N LYS A 157 0.67 14.67 14.13
CA LYS A 157 -0.80 14.78 14.21
C LYS A 157 -1.45 13.39 14.13
N VAL A 158 -0.94 12.52 13.26
CA VAL A 158 -1.42 11.15 13.13
C VAL A 158 -1.21 10.37 14.42
N ARG A 159 -0.03 10.44 15.06
CA ARG A 159 0.27 9.81 16.36
C ARG A 159 -0.75 10.21 17.43
N ARG A 160 -1.04 11.52 17.55
CA ARG A 160 -2.01 12.01 18.54
C ARG A 160 -3.45 11.59 18.25
N ARG A 161 -3.84 11.47 16.99
CA ARG A 161 -5.20 11.12 16.58
C ARG A 161 -5.44 9.61 16.46
N GLY A 162 -4.38 8.82 16.30
CA GLY A 162 -4.44 7.39 15.99
C GLY A 162 -4.96 7.06 14.58
N ILE A 163 -5.20 8.07 13.75
CA ILE A 163 -5.64 7.93 12.36
C ILE A 163 -4.94 8.93 11.45
N ALA A 164 -4.68 8.51 10.22
CA ALA A 164 -4.20 9.37 9.15
C ALA A 164 -5.35 9.70 8.19
N VAL A 165 -5.43 10.97 7.78
CA VAL A 165 -6.37 11.43 6.75
C VAL A 165 -5.55 12.00 5.61
N ALA A 166 -5.81 11.54 4.39
CA ALA A 166 -5.19 12.09 3.19
C ALA A 166 -6.27 12.44 2.17
N ASP A 167 -6.32 13.72 1.79
CA ASP A 167 -6.99 14.16 0.58
C ASP A 167 -6.07 13.78 -0.57
N GLN A 168 -6.34 12.69 -1.26
CA GLN A 168 -5.41 12.12 -2.23
C GLN A 168 -5.26 13.02 -3.44
N VAL A 169 -4.16 13.71 -3.49
CA VAL A 169 -3.76 14.56 -4.63
C VAL A 169 -3.55 13.74 -5.91
N ARG A 170 -3.23 12.45 -5.78
CA ARG A 170 -2.95 11.56 -6.93
C ARG A 170 -4.19 10.82 -7.47
N VAL A 171 -5.24 10.70 -6.67
CA VAL A 171 -6.51 10.13 -7.09
C VAL A 171 -7.56 11.22 -6.89
N SER A 172 -7.67 12.14 -7.85
CA SER A 172 -8.59 13.26 -7.79
C SER A 172 -9.99 12.79 -7.42
N GLY A 173 -10.51 13.29 -6.31
CA GLY A 173 -11.87 13.01 -5.86
C GLY A 173 -12.03 12.01 -4.72
N GLN A 174 -10.97 11.52 -4.08
CA GLN A 174 -11.11 10.63 -2.91
C GLN A 174 -10.48 11.21 -1.63
N VAL A 175 -11.12 10.93 -0.50
CA VAL A 175 -10.59 11.11 0.85
C VAL A 175 -10.30 9.73 1.42
N CYS A 176 -9.07 9.50 1.88
CA CYS A 176 -8.68 8.25 2.51
C CYS A 176 -8.45 8.47 4.01
N VAL A 177 -8.99 7.56 4.82
CA VAL A 177 -8.80 7.53 6.27
C VAL A 177 -8.20 6.18 6.64
N ALA A 178 -7.06 6.17 7.34
CA ALA A 178 -6.31 4.97 7.66
C ALA A 178 -5.91 4.89 9.14
N ALA A 179 -5.76 3.67 9.66
CA ALA A 179 -5.21 3.39 10.98
C ALA A 179 -4.17 2.26 10.92
N PRO A 180 -3.15 2.27 11.79
CA PRO A 180 -2.13 1.24 11.84
C PRO A 180 -2.66 -0.04 12.51
N ILE A 181 -2.16 -1.18 12.05
CA ILE A 181 -2.36 -2.50 12.64
C ILE A 181 -1.05 -2.89 13.32
N LEU A 182 -1.13 -3.20 14.62
CA LEU A 182 0.02 -3.40 15.48
C LEU A 182 0.18 -4.87 15.88
N SER A 183 1.43 -5.28 16.16
CA SER A 183 1.77 -6.56 16.77
C SER A 183 1.65 -6.50 18.28
N THR A 184 1.79 -7.66 18.95
CA THR A 184 1.89 -7.77 20.42
C THR A 184 2.97 -6.89 21.05
N SER A 185 4.04 -6.59 20.32
CA SER A 185 5.13 -5.70 20.75
C SER A 185 4.92 -4.24 20.33
N ALA A 186 3.69 -3.85 20.00
CA ALA A 186 3.33 -2.52 19.52
C ALA A 186 4.08 -2.08 18.22
N ARG A 187 4.70 -3.03 17.51
CA ARG A 187 5.33 -2.74 16.21
C ARG A 187 4.27 -2.70 15.12
N VAL A 188 4.39 -1.75 14.20
CA VAL A 188 3.49 -1.67 13.05
C VAL A 188 3.72 -2.87 12.10
N LEU A 189 2.64 -3.57 11.78
CA LEU A 189 2.63 -4.69 10.84
C LEU A 189 2.04 -4.29 9.50
N ALA A 190 1.01 -3.45 9.52
CA ALA A 190 0.23 -3.04 8.36
C ALA A 190 -0.56 -1.77 8.68
N ALA A 191 -1.37 -1.32 7.72
CA ALA A 191 -2.45 -0.39 7.96
C ALA A 191 -3.70 -0.79 7.17
N VAL A 192 -4.86 -0.41 7.68
CA VAL A 192 -6.14 -0.53 6.99
C VAL A 192 -6.69 0.85 6.70
N ASP A 193 -7.33 1.03 5.54
CA ASP A 193 -7.99 2.28 5.18
C ASP A 193 -9.39 2.09 4.61
N VAL A 194 -10.10 3.20 4.53
CA VAL A 194 -11.26 3.37 3.66
C VAL A 194 -11.01 4.55 2.73
N ALA A 195 -11.36 4.36 1.45
CA ALA A 195 -11.31 5.38 0.42
C ALA A 195 -12.73 5.79 0.04
N ALA A 196 -13.10 7.04 0.34
CA ALA A 196 -14.42 7.62 0.13
C ALA A 196 -14.41 8.64 -1.00
N ALA A 197 -15.49 8.77 -1.75
CA ALA A 197 -15.66 9.83 -2.73
C ALA A 197 -15.71 11.21 -2.06
N LYS A 198 -15.01 12.19 -2.61
CA LYS A 198 -14.85 13.52 -1.99
C LYS A 198 -16.17 14.29 -1.78
N GLY A 199 -17.20 14.02 -2.56
CA GLY A 199 -18.49 14.70 -2.44
C GLY A 199 -19.32 14.25 -1.24
N GLU A 200 -19.43 12.95 -1.01
CA GLU A 200 -20.33 12.37 -0.02
C GLU A 200 -19.73 12.31 1.39
N HIS A 201 -18.41 12.31 1.52
CA HIS A 201 -17.69 12.05 2.77
C HIS A 201 -16.62 13.10 3.11
N SER A 202 -16.73 14.33 2.56
CA SER A 202 -15.74 15.39 2.78
C SER A 202 -16.01 16.23 4.03
N GLY A 203 -17.20 16.16 4.62
CA GLY A 203 -17.57 16.85 5.84
C GLY A 203 -16.78 16.37 7.06
N ARG A 204 -16.68 17.21 8.09
CA ARG A 204 -16.00 16.89 9.35
C ARG A 204 -16.59 15.65 10.02
N ASP A 205 -17.90 15.60 10.15
CA ASP A 205 -18.63 14.50 10.81
C ASP A 205 -18.46 13.17 10.06
N ALA A 206 -18.44 13.23 8.72
CA ALA A 206 -18.18 12.05 7.92
C ALA A 206 -16.76 11.50 8.12
N ARG A 207 -15.75 12.39 8.20
CA ARG A 207 -14.36 12.01 8.49
C ARG A 207 -14.20 11.42 9.89
N GLU A 208 -14.89 11.99 10.89
CA GLU A 208 -14.90 11.49 12.27
C GLU A 208 -15.55 10.10 12.35
N ARG A 209 -16.69 9.90 11.69
CA ARG A 209 -17.35 8.60 11.58
C ARG A 209 -16.47 7.56 10.90
N LEU A 210 -15.88 7.86 9.74
CA LEU A 210 -14.97 6.97 9.04
C LEU A 210 -13.73 6.68 9.89
N GLY A 211 -13.20 7.68 10.58
CA GLY A 211 -12.06 7.54 11.50
C GLY A 211 -12.34 6.55 12.62
N SER A 212 -13.53 6.61 13.23
CA SER A 212 -13.95 5.68 14.28
C SER A 212 -14.08 4.24 13.76
N LEU A 213 -14.69 4.06 12.58
CA LEU A 213 -14.82 2.74 11.94
C LEU A 213 -13.47 2.12 11.61
N VAL A 214 -12.57 2.90 11.00
CA VAL A 214 -11.24 2.43 10.61
C VAL A 214 -10.40 2.08 11.83
N ARG A 215 -10.45 2.91 12.89
CA ARG A 215 -9.76 2.64 14.15
C ARG A 215 -10.25 1.35 14.79
N ALA A 216 -11.57 1.18 14.97
CA ALA A 216 -12.15 -0.02 15.55
C ALA A 216 -11.78 -1.28 14.74
N SER A 217 -11.77 -1.18 13.40
CA SER A 217 -11.35 -2.28 12.55
C SER A 217 -9.86 -2.59 12.70
N ALA A 218 -8.99 -1.58 12.77
CA ALA A 218 -7.56 -1.76 12.98
C ALA A 218 -7.23 -2.39 14.35
N GLU A 219 -7.95 -1.99 15.39
CA GLU A 219 -7.84 -2.57 16.75
C GLU A 219 -8.25 -4.05 16.75
N ARG A 220 -9.37 -4.40 16.12
CA ARG A 220 -9.80 -5.80 15.96
C ARG A 220 -8.77 -6.62 15.18
N MET A 221 -8.26 -6.09 14.05
CA MET A 221 -7.22 -6.76 13.27
C MET A 221 -5.91 -6.93 14.06
N SER A 222 -5.56 -5.96 14.89
CA SER A 222 -4.41 -6.05 15.79
C SER A 222 -4.61 -7.12 16.86
N ALA A 223 -5.80 -7.22 17.44
CA ALA A 223 -6.16 -8.24 18.42
C ALA A 223 -6.08 -9.66 17.84
N GLU A 224 -6.56 -9.85 16.60
CA GLU A 224 -6.43 -11.13 15.87
C GLU A 224 -4.95 -11.53 15.65
N LEU A 225 -4.05 -10.54 15.54
CA LEU A 225 -2.61 -10.79 15.46
C LEU A 225 -1.93 -10.87 16.82
N GLY A 226 -2.72 -10.89 17.92
CA GLY A 226 -2.27 -11.08 19.28
C GLY A 226 -1.92 -9.80 20.03
N PHE A 227 -2.23 -8.61 19.47
CA PHE A 227 -2.06 -7.33 20.19
C PHE A 227 -3.18 -7.18 21.22
N SER A 228 -2.82 -7.05 22.52
CA SER A 228 -3.72 -6.54 23.54
C SER A 228 -3.19 -5.18 23.98
N ALA A 229 -3.97 -4.11 23.76
CA ALA A 229 -3.65 -2.80 24.34
C ALA A 229 -3.65 -2.95 25.87
N GLN A 230 -2.53 -2.68 26.51
CA GLN A 230 -2.51 -2.54 27.98
C GLN A 230 -3.29 -1.27 28.31
N SER A 231 -4.34 -1.45 29.08
CA SER A 231 -5.21 -0.41 29.61
C SER A 231 -4.47 0.52 30.57
#